data_3cd380fc9b0fb3a019f16ef399aab30f
#
_entry.id   3cd380fc9b0fb3a019f16ef399aab30f
#
_cell.length_a   1.000
_cell.length_b   1.000
_cell.length_c   1.000
_cell.angle_alpha   90.00
_cell.angle_beta   90.00
_cell.angle_gamma   90.00
#
_symmetry.space_group_name_H-M   'P 1'
#
loop_
_entity.id
_entity.type
_entity.pdbx_description
1 polymer ?
#
loop_
_entity_poly.entity_id
_entity_poly.type
_entity_poly.pdbx_seq_one_letter_code
_entity_poly.pdbx_strand_id
1 'polypeptide(L)'
;MRDFSHLDIVFSLAWAARWTLLLSAIAFACGGLAGFLVMLMRISPFAPLRYVSAAYLEVVQGTPLLVQFLLAFFGLSILGIEISPWLSATIALTTFTSAFLGDIWRGAVESIPSGQWQAAQALSFNYPQQLGLVILPQALRRAIAPTVGFLAQVVKGTSLASAIGFVELARSATNITNVTFEPFFVYLITAVIYFVICFPISIASRKLEKSLAY
;
A
#
# COMPACT_ATOMS: atom_id res chain seq x y z
N MET A 1 -17.07 -27.43 -25.26
CA MET A 1 -16.45 -26.77 -24.08
C MET A 1 -14.95 -26.99 -24.23
N ARG A 2 -14.10 -25.96 -24.13
CA ARG A 2 -12.66 -26.21 -24.00
C ARG A 2 -12.45 -26.77 -22.60
N ASP A 3 -12.01 -28.01 -22.50
CA ASP A 3 -11.55 -28.57 -21.23
C ASP A 3 -10.30 -27.79 -20.82
N PHE A 4 -10.39 -27.04 -19.74
CA PHE A 4 -9.25 -26.34 -19.19
C PHE A 4 -8.28 -27.39 -18.62
N SER A 5 -7.12 -27.52 -19.26
CA SER A 5 -6.03 -28.31 -18.66
C SER A 5 -5.54 -27.60 -17.39
N HIS A 6 -5.03 -28.36 -16.41
CA HIS A 6 -4.39 -27.79 -15.21
C HIS A 6 -3.25 -26.82 -15.58
N LEU A 7 -2.54 -27.07 -16.69
CA LEU A 7 -1.52 -26.15 -17.20
C LEU A 7 -2.12 -24.83 -17.68
N ASP A 8 -3.29 -24.86 -18.36
CA ASP A 8 -3.98 -23.65 -18.82
C ASP A 8 -4.42 -22.78 -17.63
N ILE A 9 -4.88 -23.43 -16.55
CA ILE A 9 -5.24 -22.74 -15.29
C ILE A 9 -4.02 -22.04 -14.71
N VAL A 10 -2.88 -22.71 -14.57
CA VAL A 10 -1.63 -22.14 -14.03
C VAL A 10 -1.16 -20.96 -14.88
N PHE A 11 -1.11 -21.11 -16.20
CA PHE A 11 -0.69 -20.02 -17.10
C PHE A 11 -1.65 -18.82 -17.06
N SER A 12 -2.96 -19.08 -17.02
CA SER A 12 -3.96 -18.01 -16.95
C SER A 12 -3.86 -17.21 -15.65
N LEU A 13 -3.68 -17.89 -14.53
CA LEU A 13 -3.48 -17.24 -13.22
C LEU A 13 -2.15 -16.48 -13.16
N ALA A 14 -1.06 -17.08 -13.62
CA ALA A 14 0.24 -16.40 -13.68
C ALA A 14 0.18 -15.14 -14.56
N TRP A 15 -0.54 -15.21 -15.68
CA TRP A 15 -0.75 -14.06 -16.55
C TRP A 15 -1.62 -12.98 -15.90
N ALA A 16 -2.64 -13.36 -15.13
CA ALA A 16 -3.49 -12.43 -14.38
C ALA A 16 -2.72 -11.68 -13.28
N ALA A 17 -1.69 -12.30 -12.68
CA ALA A 17 -0.86 -11.70 -11.65
C ALA A 17 -0.20 -10.38 -12.08
N ARG A 18 -0.02 -10.15 -13.39
CA ARG A 18 0.49 -8.85 -13.90
C ARG A 18 -0.38 -7.67 -13.48
N TRP A 19 -1.71 -7.84 -13.43
CA TRP A 19 -2.63 -6.77 -13.04
C TRP A 19 -2.57 -6.50 -11.54
N THR A 20 -2.40 -7.53 -10.73
CA THR A 20 -2.10 -7.43 -9.31
C THR A 20 -0.82 -6.61 -9.08
N LEU A 21 0.26 -6.95 -9.79
CA LEU A 21 1.54 -6.24 -9.69
C LEU A 21 1.44 -4.80 -10.19
N LEU A 22 0.78 -4.57 -11.31
CA LEU A 22 0.61 -3.22 -11.88
C LEU A 22 -0.19 -2.31 -10.95
N LEU A 23 -1.34 -2.78 -10.45
CA LEU A 23 -2.15 -2.01 -9.49
C LEU A 23 -1.37 -1.73 -8.21
N SER A 24 -0.64 -2.72 -7.69
CA SER A 24 0.21 -2.56 -6.51
C SER A 24 1.30 -1.52 -6.73
N ALA A 25 1.98 -1.57 -7.87
CA ALA A 25 3.06 -0.63 -8.19
C ALA A 25 2.54 0.81 -8.31
N ILE A 26 1.42 1.02 -9.01
CA ILE A 26 0.80 2.35 -9.15
C ILE A 26 0.34 2.86 -7.78
N ALA A 27 -0.41 2.05 -7.02
CA ALA A 27 -0.91 2.43 -5.71
C ALA A 27 0.23 2.72 -4.73
N PHE A 28 1.32 1.95 -4.79
CA PHE A 28 2.49 2.16 -3.93
C PHE A 28 3.25 3.43 -4.32
N ALA A 29 3.44 3.71 -5.60
CA ALA A 29 4.10 4.92 -6.06
C ALA A 29 3.26 6.18 -5.77
N CYS A 30 2.00 6.21 -6.19
CA CYS A 30 1.10 7.35 -5.95
C CYS A 30 0.78 7.51 -4.47
N GLY A 31 0.54 6.40 -3.76
CA GLY A 31 0.32 6.40 -2.32
C GLY A 31 1.56 6.81 -1.54
N GLY A 32 2.76 6.47 -2.02
CA GLY A 32 4.01 6.95 -1.45
C GLY A 32 4.17 8.48 -1.59
N LEU A 33 3.92 9.03 -2.77
CA LEU A 33 3.95 10.49 -2.97
C LEU A 33 2.94 11.20 -2.07
N ALA A 34 1.69 10.74 -2.05
CA ALA A 34 0.65 11.31 -1.20
C ALA A 34 0.97 11.10 0.30
N GLY A 35 1.46 9.94 0.69
CA GLY A 35 1.87 9.62 2.06
C GLY A 35 3.02 10.48 2.55
N PHE A 36 3.95 10.84 1.66
CA PHE A 36 5.01 11.80 2.01
C PHE A 36 4.43 13.19 2.37
N LEU A 37 3.44 13.66 1.61
CA LEU A 37 2.74 14.90 1.95
C LEU A 37 1.98 14.78 3.28
N VAL A 38 1.29 13.66 3.49
CA VAL A 38 0.59 13.38 4.76
C VAL A 38 1.58 13.37 5.93
N MET A 39 2.73 12.73 5.78
CA MET A 39 3.79 12.75 6.81
C MET A 39 4.26 14.17 7.10
N LEU A 40 4.54 14.99 6.07
CA LEU A 40 4.95 16.41 6.26
C LEU A 40 3.88 17.21 7.00
N MET A 41 2.60 17.01 6.67
CA MET A 41 1.49 17.65 7.39
C MET A 41 1.45 17.22 8.86
N ARG A 42 1.68 15.95 9.15
CA ARG A 42 1.65 15.37 10.52
C ARG A 42 2.76 15.90 11.42
N ILE A 43 3.96 16.14 10.88
CA ILE A 43 5.11 16.64 11.64
C ILE A 43 5.21 18.16 11.59
N SER A 44 4.29 18.85 10.89
CA SER A 44 4.31 20.32 10.76
C SER A 44 4.15 21.02 12.11
N PRO A 45 4.86 22.15 12.36
CA PRO A 45 4.59 23.01 13.51
C PRO A 45 3.20 23.65 13.47
N PHE A 46 2.56 23.73 12.30
CA PHE A 46 1.24 24.34 12.12
C PHE A 46 0.11 23.39 12.52
N ALA A 47 -0.56 23.67 13.64
CA ALA A 47 -1.57 22.79 14.25
C ALA A 47 -2.72 22.36 13.30
N PRO A 48 -3.33 23.22 12.47
CA PRO A 48 -4.39 22.81 11.56
C PRO A 48 -3.98 21.70 10.60
N LEU A 49 -2.75 21.73 10.05
CA LEU A 49 -2.27 20.64 9.18
C LEU A 49 -2.16 19.32 9.91
N ARG A 50 -1.70 19.35 11.17
CA ARG A 50 -1.63 18.14 12.01
C ARG A 50 -3.03 17.55 12.28
N TYR A 51 -4.02 18.39 12.58
CA TYR A 51 -5.37 17.90 12.85
C TYR A 51 -6.05 17.34 11.61
N VAL A 52 -5.94 18.02 10.46
CA VAL A 52 -6.50 17.54 9.19
C VAL A 52 -5.88 16.20 8.78
N SER A 53 -4.56 16.09 8.84
CA SER A 53 -3.88 14.84 8.51
C SER A 53 -4.13 13.73 9.55
N ALA A 54 -4.33 14.08 10.82
CA ALA A 54 -4.73 13.10 11.85
C ALA A 54 -6.11 12.53 11.54
N ALA A 55 -7.11 13.39 11.30
CA ALA A 55 -8.45 12.97 10.94
C ALA A 55 -8.47 12.09 9.68
N TYR A 56 -7.65 12.45 8.67
CA TYR A 56 -7.47 11.63 7.47
C TYR A 56 -6.97 10.22 7.81
N LEU A 57 -5.93 10.11 8.63
CA LEU A 57 -5.39 8.81 9.05
C LEU A 57 -6.42 7.99 9.82
N GLU A 58 -7.12 8.61 10.79
CA GLU A 58 -8.15 7.94 11.60
C GLU A 58 -9.28 7.38 10.73
N VAL A 59 -9.77 8.14 9.75
CA VAL A 59 -10.81 7.70 8.83
C VAL A 59 -10.33 6.56 7.96
N VAL A 60 -9.16 6.70 7.32
CA VAL A 60 -8.68 5.71 6.36
C VAL A 60 -8.22 4.43 7.06
N GLN A 61 -7.51 4.52 8.17
CA GLN A 61 -7.04 3.35 8.92
C GLN A 61 -8.17 2.71 9.75
N GLY A 62 -9.17 3.50 10.18
CA GLY A 62 -10.32 3.03 10.93
C GLY A 62 -11.38 2.36 10.05
N THR A 63 -11.30 2.41 8.73
CA THR A 63 -12.26 1.79 7.82
C THR A 63 -11.65 0.59 7.09
N PRO A 64 -12.40 -0.53 6.92
CA PRO A 64 -11.92 -1.68 6.17
C PRO A 64 -11.62 -1.31 4.70
N LEU A 65 -10.48 -1.79 4.19
CA LEU A 65 -10.08 -1.53 2.80
C LEU A 65 -11.15 -1.95 1.78
N LEU A 66 -11.85 -3.06 2.02
CA LEU A 66 -12.95 -3.50 1.16
C LEU A 66 -14.05 -2.42 1.06
N VAL A 67 -14.41 -1.81 2.19
CA VAL A 67 -15.41 -0.73 2.21
C VAL A 67 -14.92 0.48 1.44
N GLN A 68 -13.63 0.81 1.51
CA GLN A 68 -13.03 1.89 0.72
C GLN A 68 -13.14 1.63 -0.79
N PHE A 69 -12.93 0.39 -1.25
CA PHE A 69 -13.16 0.00 -2.66
C PHE A 69 -14.62 0.20 -3.07
N LEU A 70 -15.55 -0.28 -2.23
CA LEU A 70 -16.99 -0.15 -2.51
C LEU A 70 -17.44 1.30 -2.54
N LEU A 71 -16.96 2.13 -1.60
CA LEU A 71 -17.26 3.57 -1.58
C LEU A 71 -16.67 4.30 -2.79
N ALA A 72 -15.45 3.98 -3.19
CA ALA A 72 -14.84 4.59 -4.37
C ALA A 72 -15.60 4.23 -5.65
N PHE A 73 -16.11 3.02 -5.78
CA PHE A 73 -16.81 2.57 -6.97
C PHE A 73 -18.28 2.98 -6.96
N PHE A 74 -19.04 2.56 -5.96
CA PHE A 74 -20.48 2.81 -5.91
C PHE A 74 -20.82 4.21 -5.40
N GLY A 75 -20.03 4.75 -4.46
CA GLY A 75 -20.28 6.08 -3.91
C GLY A 75 -20.15 7.18 -4.96
N LEU A 76 -19.14 7.11 -5.83
CA LEU A 76 -18.98 8.06 -6.93
C LEU A 76 -20.08 7.90 -8.00
N SER A 77 -20.50 6.66 -8.28
CA SER A 77 -21.60 6.40 -9.22
C SER A 77 -22.92 7.00 -8.74
N ILE A 78 -23.21 6.98 -7.44
CA ILE A 78 -24.41 7.63 -6.85
C ILE A 78 -24.36 9.16 -7.05
N LEU A 79 -23.16 9.75 -7.07
CA LEU A 79 -22.96 11.18 -7.34
C LEU A 79 -22.99 11.52 -8.84
N GLY A 80 -23.30 10.55 -9.71
CA GLY A 80 -23.34 10.72 -11.16
C GLY A 80 -21.96 10.68 -11.83
N ILE A 81 -20.92 10.27 -11.10
CA ILE A 81 -19.55 10.14 -11.63
C ILE A 81 -19.28 8.65 -11.94
N GLU A 82 -19.43 8.28 -13.19
CA GLU A 82 -19.11 6.92 -13.64
C GLU A 82 -17.61 6.74 -13.79
N ILE A 83 -17.02 5.86 -12.99
CA ILE A 83 -15.61 5.51 -13.08
C ILE A 83 -15.43 4.00 -13.27
N SER A 84 -14.37 3.64 -13.98
CA SER A 84 -14.06 2.23 -14.22
C SER A 84 -13.61 1.54 -12.92
N PRO A 85 -13.80 0.20 -12.81
CA PRO A 85 -13.26 -0.58 -11.70
C PRO A 85 -11.75 -0.38 -11.50
N TRP A 86 -11.01 -0.17 -12.59
CA TRP A 86 -9.57 0.12 -12.55
C TRP A 86 -9.28 1.44 -11.82
N LEU A 87 -9.96 2.52 -12.21
CA LEU A 87 -9.72 3.82 -11.59
C LEU A 87 -10.17 3.84 -10.13
N SER A 88 -11.33 3.23 -9.82
CA SER A 88 -11.81 3.08 -8.44
C SER A 88 -10.82 2.30 -7.56
N ALA A 89 -10.31 1.17 -8.09
CA ALA A 89 -9.30 0.37 -7.41
C ALA A 89 -8.01 1.17 -7.15
N THR A 90 -7.57 1.93 -8.14
CA THR A 90 -6.37 2.77 -8.02
C THR A 90 -6.57 3.85 -6.96
N ILE A 91 -7.70 4.55 -6.95
CA ILE A 91 -7.99 5.60 -5.96
C ILE A 91 -8.03 5.01 -4.55
N ALA A 92 -8.84 3.95 -4.32
CA ALA A 92 -9.00 3.37 -3.00
C ALA A 92 -7.68 2.83 -2.44
N LEU A 93 -6.92 2.07 -3.25
CA LEU A 93 -5.66 1.49 -2.81
C LEU A 93 -4.56 2.56 -2.63
N THR A 94 -4.56 3.62 -3.44
CA THR A 94 -3.66 4.78 -3.27
C THR A 94 -3.97 5.53 -1.98
N THR A 95 -5.24 5.79 -1.68
CA THR A 95 -5.69 6.44 -0.44
C THR A 95 -5.26 5.61 0.77
N PHE A 96 -5.55 4.32 0.77
CA PHE A 96 -5.11 3.39 1.81
C PHE A 96 -3.59 3.42 1.98
N THR A 97 -2.84 3.26 0.89
CA THR A 97 -1.38 3.24 0.90
C THR A 97 -0.80 4.55 1.44
N SER A 98 -1.37 5.69 1.07
CA SER A 98 -0.88 7.00 1.50
C SER A 98 -1.05 7.21 3.01
N ALA A 99 -2.15 6.76 3.58
CA ALA A 99 -2.36 6.86 5.03
C ALA A 99 -1.35 6.00 5.80
N PHE A 100 -1.16 4.76 5.39
CA PHE A 100 -0.24 3.86 6.09
C PHE A 100 1.23 4.25 5.90
N LEU A 101 1.67 4.61 4.69
CA LEU A 101 3.05 5.08 4.47
C LEU A 101 3.31 6.41 5.16
N GLY A 102 2.34 7.32 5.15
CA GLY A 102 2.44 8.59 5.88
C GLY A 102 2.64 8.39 7.37
N ASP A 103 1.93 7.44 7.97
CA ASP A 103 2.08 7.10 9.39
C ASP A 103 3.39 6.37 9.71
N ILE A 104 3.80 5.41 8.87
CA ILE A 104 5.10 4.73 8.97
C ILE A 104 6.24 5.76 8.97
N TRP A 105 6.21 6.72 8.04
CA TRP A 105 7.27 7.71 7.91
C TRP A 105 7.23 8.76 9.01
N ARG A 106 6.03 9.15 9.47
CA ARG A 106 5.89 9.97 10.68
C ARG A 106 6.52 9.29 11.89
N GLY A 107 6.19 8.02 12.13
CA GLY A 107 6.76 7.25 13.23
C GLY A 107 8.29 7.14 13.15
N ALA A 108 8.85 7.01 11.93
CA ALA A 108 10.28 7.03 11.72
C ALA A 108 10.91 8.38 12.10
N VAL A 109 10.29 9.51 11.74
CA VAL A 109 10.75 10.86 12.12
C VAL A 109 10.66 11.05 13.64
N GLU A 110 9.56 10.69 14.25
CA GLU A 110 9.34 10.81 15.70
C GLU A 110 10.25 9.89 16.53
N SER A 111 10.75 8.81 15.94
CA SER A 111 11.71 7.92 16.59
C SER A 111 13.13 8.51 16.71
N ILE A 112 13.42 9.63 16.04
CA ILE A 112 14.75 10.27 16.13
C ILE A 112 14.88 10.94 17.49
N PRO A 113 15.99 10.64 18.24
CA PRO A 113 16.19 11.20 19.57
C PRO A 113 16.15 12.74 19.58
N SER A 114 15.53 13.31 20.62
CA SER A 114 15.39 14.76 20.79
C SER A 114 16.74 15.49 20.80
N GLY A 115 17.82 14.82 21.22
CA GLY A 115 19.18 15.36 21.14
C GLY A 115 19.64 15.73 19.74
N GLN A 116 19.15 15.03 18.69
CA GLN A 116 19.47 15.37 17.30
C GLN A 116 18.80 16.69 16.88
N TRP A 117 17.58 16.91 17.32
CA TRP A 117 16.85 18.16 17.14
C TRP A 117 17.52 19.32 17.89
N GLN A 118 17.90 19.09 19.16
CA GLN A 118 18.58 20.08 19.98
C GLN A 118 19.97 20.45 19.42
N ALA A 119 20.73 19.46 18.94
CA ALA A 119 22.02 19.70 18.31
C ALA A 119 21.89 20.54 17.03
N ALA A 120 20.90 20.22 16.18
CA ALA A 120 20.64 21.03 14.98
C ALA A 120 20.20 22.46 15.33
N GLN A 121 19.43 22.64 16.40
CA GLN A 121 19.02 23.95 16.89
C GLN A 121 20.20 24.74 17.44
N ALA A 122 21.13 24.10 18.13
CA ALA A 122 22.37 24.74 18.62
C ALA A 122 23.26 25.26 17.49
N LEU A 123 23.18 24.63 16.30
CA LEU A 123 23.81 25.10 15.05
C LEU A 123 23.03 26.24 14.35
N SER A 124 22.00 26.77 15.01
CA SER A 124 21.11 27.80 14.45
C SER A 124 20.34 27.40 13.20
N PHE A 125 20.11 26.11 12.99
CA PHE A 125 19.29 25.63 11.87
C PHE A 125 17.82 25.98 12.13
N ASN A 126 17.14 26.52 11.11
CA ASN A 126 15.69 26.67 11.13
C ASN A 126 14.99 25.31 10.96
N TYR A 127 13.70 25.25 11.23
CA TYR A 127 12.94 23.98 11.19
C TYR A 127 13.09 23.20 9.88
N PRO A 128 12.96 23.78 8.66
CA PRO A 128 13.21 23.07 7.41
C PRO A 128 14.62 22.51 7.28
N GLN A 129 15.63 23.25 7.75
CA GLN A 129 17.02 22.80 7.74
C GLN A 129 17.26 21.65 8.73
N GLN A 130 16.72 21.76 9.95
CA GLN A 130 16.77 20.67 10.94
C GLN A 130 16.14 19.40 10.35
N LEU A 131 14.92 19.53 9.80
CA LEU A 131 14.19 18.41 9.21
C LEU A 131 14.93 17.81 8.01
N GLY A 132 15.29 18.63 7.02
CA GLY A 132 15.84 18.17 5.74
C GLY A 132 17.28 17.66 5.83
N LEU A 133 18.14 18.35 6.62
CA LEU A 133 19.57 18.05 6.65
C LEU A 133 19.96 17.05 7.74
N VAL A 134 19.21 16.99 8.85
CA VAL A 134 19.59 16.17 10.02
C VAL A 134 18.61 15.02 10.25
N ILE A 135 17.31 15.31 10.29
CA ILE A 135 16.30 14.35 10.75
C ILE A 135 15.87 13.38 9.64
N LEU A 136 15.46 13.89 8.47
CA LEU A 136 14.98 13.06 7.37
C LEU A 136 16.01 12.04 6.88
N PRO A 137 17.31 12.36 6.74
CA PRO A 137 18.31 11.35 6.37
C PRO A 137 18.42 10.20 7.35
N GLN A 138 18.27 10.47 8.65
CA GLN A 138 18.26 9.44 9.70
C GLN A 138 16.95 8.68 9.74
N ALA A 139 15.80 9.36 9.65
CA ALA A 139 14.47 8.79 9.62
C ALA A 139 14.27 7.88 8.42
N LEU A 140 14.80 8.23 7.24
CA LEU A 140 14.73 7.42 6.04
C LEU A 140 15.31 6.02 6.26
N ARG A 141 16.46 5.90 6.90
CA ARG A 141 17.07 4.61 7.22
C ARG A 141 16.14 3.72 8.05
N ARG A 142 15.43 4.31 9.03
CA ARG A 142 14.46 3.61 9.88
C ARG A 142 13.16 3.28 9.14
N ALA A 143 12.79 4.08 8.16
CA ALA A 143 11.57 3.92 7.38
C ALA A 143 11.66 2.83 6.30
N ILE A 144 12.85 2.53 5.77
CA ILE A 144 13.02 1.65 4.60
C ILE A 144 12.43 0.25 4.86
N ALA A 145 12.79 -0.39 5.96
CA ALA A 145 12.36 -1.75 6.24
C ALA A 145 10.82 -1.88 6.40
N PRO A 146 10.13 -1.06 7.23
CA PRO A 146 8.68 -1.10 7.32
C PRO A 146 7.98 -0.68 6.01
N THR A 147 8.57 0.23 5.22
CA THR A 147 8.05 0.60 3.90
C THR A 147 8.04 -0.59 2.94
N VAL A 148 9.16 -1.33 2.86
CA VAL A 148 9.25 -2.54 2.03
C VAL A 148 8.29 -3.61 2.55
N GLY A 149 8.18 -3.79 3.87
CA GLY A 149 7.24 -4.74 4.46
C GLY A 149 5.78 -4.43 4.12
N PHE A 150 5.42 -3.16 4.12
CA PHE A 150 4.07 -2.72 3.79
C PHE A 150 3.71 -2.97 2.31
N LEU A 151 4.67 -2.99 1.39
CA LEU A 151 4.41 -3.34 -0.02
C LEU A 151 3.74 -4.73 -0.15
N ALA A 152 4.12 -5.70 0.66
CA ALA A 152 3.46 -7.02 0.65
C ALA A 152 1.99 -6.94 1.10
N GLN A 153 1.63 -5.99 1.96
CA GLN A 153 0.24 -5.72 2.33
C GLN A 153 -0.53 -5.10 1.15
N VAL A 154 0.07 -4.14 0.44
CA VAL A 154 -0.53 -3.52 -0.74
C VAL A 154 -0.80 -4.58 -1.81
N VAL A 155 0.16 -5.47 -2.10
CA VAL A 155 -0.03 -6.59 -3.05
C VAL A 155 -1.20 -7.47 -2.65
N LYS A 156 -1.30 -7.87 -1.39
CA LYS A 156 -2.44 -8.68 -0.90
C LYS A 156 -3.75 -7.89 -0.93
N GLY A 157 -3.70 -6.60 -0.66
CA GLY A 157 -4.85 -5.70 -0.70
C GLY A 157 -5.53 -5.61 -2.05
N THR A 158 -4.79 -5.81 -3.16
CA THR A 158 -5.38 -5.78 -4.52
C THR A 158 -6.47 -6.84 -4.71
N SER A 159 -6.41 -7.97 -4.01
CA SER A 159 -7.42 -9.04 -4.10
C SER A 159 -8.83 -8.57 -3.76
N LEU A 160 -8.96 -7.55 -2.89
CA LEU A 160 -10.24 -6.96 -2.51
C LEU A 160 -10.88 -6.16 -3.65
N ALA A 161 -10.10 -5.69 -4.64
CA ALA A 161 -10.63 -5.00 -5.81
C ALA A 161 -11.48 -5.93 -6.71
N SER A 162 -11.37 -7.25 -6.52
CA SER A 162 -12.25 -8.24 -7.15
C SER A 162 -13.73 -8.00 -6.85
N ALA A 163 -14.06 -7.44 -5.68
CA ALA A 163 -15.43 -7.15 -5.26
C ALA A 163 -16.11 -6.06 -6.10
N ILE A 164 -15.34 -5.13 -6.68
CA ILE A 164 -15.84 -4.09 -7.58
C ILE A 164 -15.71 -4.47 -9.06
N GLY A 165 -15.38 -5.74 -9.35
CA GLY A 165 -15.28 -6.26 -10.71
C GLY A 165 -13.91 -6.05 -11.38
N PHE A 166 -12.89 -5.56 -10.67
CA PHE A 166 -11.54 -5.46 -11.22
C PHE A 166 -10.92 -6.86 -11.39
N VAL A 167 -10.48 -7.15 -12.64
CA VAL A 167 -9.97 -8.49 -13.00
C VAL A 167 -8.45 -8.52 -12.78
N GLU A 168 -8.06 -8.93 -11.57
CA GLU A 168 -6.70 -9.25 -11.16
C GLU A 168 -6.63 -10.76 -10.80
N LEU A 169 -5.58 -11.19 -10.12
CA LEU A 169 -5.32 -12.61 -9.83
C LEU A 169 -6.49 -13.30 -9.08
N ALA A 170 -7.04 -12.69 -8.01
CA ALA A 170 -8.11 -13.29 -7.23
C ALA A 170 -9.44 -13.34 -8.01
N ARG A 171 -9.77 -12.29 -8.78
CA ARG A 171 -10.95 -12.29 -9.64
C ARG A 171 -10.83 -13.31 -10.77
N SER A 172 -9.64 -13.44 -11.36
CA SER A 172 -9.37 -14.46 -12.38
C SER A 172 -9.53 -15.88 -11.80
N ALA A 173 -9.07 -16.09 -10.57
CA ALA A 173 -9.28 -17.37 -9.88
C ALA A 173 -10.78 -17.68 -9.72
N THR A 174 -11.58 -16.72 -9.27
CA THR A 174 -13.03 -16.89 -9.16
C THR A 174 -13.67 -17.22 -10.50
N ASN A 175 -13.28 -16.51 -11.56
CA ASN A 175 -13.81 -16.73 -12.90
C ASN A 175 -13.47 -18.15 -13.42
N ILE A 176 -12.23 -18.60 -13.22
CA ILE A 176 -11.79 -19.94 -13.61
C ILE A 176 -12.52 -21.00 -12.79
N THR A 177 -12.65 -20.81 -11.48
CA THR A 177 -13.38 -21.74 -10.60
C THR A 177 -14.83 -21.92 -11.04
N ASN A 178 -15.51 -20.84 -11.45
CA ASN A 178 -16.91 -20.90 -11.92
C ASN A 178 -17.08 -21.71 -13.23
N VAL A 179 -16.02 -21.88 -14.00
CA VAL A 179 -16.03 -22.63 -15.26
C VAL A 179 -15.55 -24.07 -15.08
N THR A 180 -14.53 -24.26 -14.23
CA THR A 180 -13.89 -25.58 -14.07
C THR A 180 -14.51 -26.40 -12.94
N PHE A 181 -15.18 -25.75 -11.98
CA PHE A 181 -15.70 -26.37 -10.74
C PHE A 181 -14.61 -27.05 -9.89
N GLU A 182 -13.34 -26.59 -10.01
CA GLU A 182 -12.19 -27.08 -9.27
C GLU A 182 -11.65 -26.04 -8.27
N PRO A 183 -12.43 -25.60 -7.26
CA PRO A 183 -12.04 -24.49 -6.38
C PRO A 183 -10.74 -24.78 -5.62
N PHE A 184 -10.55 -25.99 -5.15
CA PHE A 184 -9.37 -26.33 -4.36
C PHE A 184 -8.07 -26.13 -5.16
N PHE A 185 -8.02 -26.68 -6.38
CA PHE A 185 -6.83 -26.56 -7.23
C PHE A 185 -6.57 -25.10 -7.62
N VAL A 186 -7.60 -24.39 -8.09
CA VAL A 186 -7.49 -22.99 -8.53
C VAL A 186 -7.01 -22.08 -7.39
N TYR A 187 -7.62 -22.16 -6.21
CA TYR A 187 -7.22 -21.32 -5.08
C TYR A 187 -5.87 -21.73 -4.48
N LEU A 188 -5.49 -23.01 -4.54
CA LEU A 188 -4.15 -23.45 -4.14
C LEU A 188 -3.07 -22.78 -5.02
N ILE A 189 -3.23 -22.83 -6.35
CA ILE A 189 -2.30 -22.17 -7.27
C ILE A 189 -2.29 -20.66 -7.07
N THR A 190 -3.46 -20.05 -6.87
CA THR A 190 -3.58 -18.62 -6.55
C THR A 190 -2.78 -18.26 -5.28
N ALA A 191 -2.93 -19.04 -4.23
CA ALA A 191 -2.18 -18.85 -2.98
C ALA A 191 -0.67 -19.01 -3.18
N VAL A 192 -0.24 -19.99 -3.98
CA VAL A 192 1.18 -20.17 -4.33
C VAL A 192 1.72 -18.96 -5.08
N ILE A 193 0.97 -18.41 -6.05
CA ILE A 193 1.40 -17.22 -6.80
C ILE A 193 1.53 -16.02 -5.86
N TYR A 194 0.53 -15.74 -4.99
CA TYR A 194 0.64 -14.68 -3.99
C TYR A 194 1.83 -14.89 -3.05
N PHE A 195 2.07 -16.12 -2.63
CA PHE A 195 3.22 -16.46 -1.79
C PHE A 195 4.54 -16.16 -2.50
N VAL A 196 4.70 -16.60 -3.75
CA VAL A 196 5.91 -16.34 -4.56
C VAL A 196 6.17 -14.84 -4.73
N ILE A 197 5.12 -14.03 -4.86
CA ILE A 197 5.26 -12.56 -4.97
C ILE A 197 5.59 -11.94 -3.60
N CYS A 198 4.86 -12.28 -2.54
CA CYS A 198 4.95 -11.60 -1.25
C CYS A 198 6.12 -12.08 -0.39
N PHE A 199 6.54 -13.34 -0.51
CA PHE A 199 7.59 -13.92 0.32
C PHE A 199 8.98 -13.26 0.12
N PRO A 200 9.44 -13.00 -1.13
CA PRO A 200 10.69 -12.27 -1.35
C PRO A 200 10.66 -10.85 -0.76
N ILE A 201 9.52 -10.14 -0.89
CA ILE A 201 9.33 -8.81 -0.31
C ILE A 201 9.47 -8.87 1.21
N SER A 202 8.84 -9.86 1.85
CA SER A 202 8.92 -10.04 3.31
C SER A 202 10.32 -10.41 3.78
N ILE A 203 11.08 -11.20 3.00
CA ILE A 203 12.49 -11.51 3.31
C ILE A 203 13.35 -10.24 3.17
N ALA A 204 13.14 -9.46 2.10
CA ALA A 204 13.87 -8.22 1.86
C ALA A 204 13.66 -7.23 3.02
N SER A 205 12.40 -7.04 3.47
CA SER A 205 12.08 -6.20 4.62
C SER A 205 12.84 -6.63 5.88
N ARG A 206 12.81 -7.93 6.23
CA ARG A 206 13.53 -8.46 7.41
C ARG A 206 15.05 -8.34 7.33
N LYS A 207 15.61 -8.50 6.12
CA LYS A 207 17.06 -8.30 5.91
C LYS A 207 17.44 -6.82 6.06
N LEU A 208 16.63 -5.91 5.51
CA LEU A 208 16.83 -4.47 5.66
C LEU A 208 16.72 -4.04 7.12
N GLU A 209 15.74 -4.55 7.86
CA GLU A 209 15.60 -4.29 9.28
C GLU A 209 16.87 -4.66 10.05
N LYS A 210 17.42 -5.87 9.84
CA LYS A 210 18.65 -6.32 10.47
C LYS A 210 19.88 -5.51 10.05
N SER A 211 19.96 -5.08 8.79
CA SER A 211 21.11 -4.32 8.28
C SER A 211 21.09 -2.84 8.67
N LEU A 212 19.92 -2.29 8.96
CA LEU A 212 19.71 -0.89 9.32
C LEU A 212 19.44 -0.68 10.82
N ALA A 213 19.30 -1.77 11.60
CA ALA A 213 19.22 -1.72 13.05
C ALA A 213 20.59 -1.33 13.62
N TYR A 214 20.65 -0.17 14.28
CA TYR A 214 21.76 0.30 15.10
C TYR A 214 21.31 0.37 16.54
#